data_d7c75e5094ee6aee422eb245820d6fb4
#
_entry.id   d7c75e5094ee6aee422eb245820d6fb4
#
_cell.length_a   1.000
_cell.length_b   1.000
_cell.length_c   1.000
_cell.angle_alpha   90.00
_cell.angle_beta   90.00
_cell.angle_gamma   90.00
#
_symmetry.space_group_name_H-M   'P 1'
#
loop_
_entity.id
_entity.type
_entity.pdbx_description
1 polymer ?
#
loop_
_entity_poly.entity_id
_entity_poly.type
_entity_poly.pdbx_seq_one_letter_code
_entity_poly.pdbx_strand_id
1 'polypeptide(L)'
;LVKIVLQGAFSVKVQISFSSFISFFMAKEITPRSEDYSQWYLDIVQKARLADNSPVRGCMVIKPHGFGIWERMRDALDAMFKETGHVNAYFPLFIPKSFLSKEAAHVEGFAKECAVVTHYRLKNDPNGGGVIVDPEAKLEEELIVRPTSETIIWNTYRDWIQSYRDLPLLINQWANVVRWEMRTRPFLRTAEFLWQEGHTAHASKEEAVEETLMILDIYARFAEEWMAMPVIKGVKTANERFAGADDTYCIEALMQDGKALQAGTSHYLGQNFAKAFDVQFLNRENQQEYVYATSWGVSTRLIGGLIMTHSDDDGLVIPPKLAPVQVVIVPIPKPSPELTEAAEKIAGQLRAKGIRVKVDNDDQNRPGFKFAEYEMIGIPVRLGLGQRDIAANQVEVARRDTKEKSSVPLDTIADHVAALLDDIQQNLLERARNYRDEHITKADTWAEFVDILENKGGFVYAHWDGTTETEVAIKEQTKATIRCMPIGWDEEPGACILTGKPSEKRVLFAKAY
;
A
#
# COMPACT_ATOMS: atom_id res chain seq x y z
N LEU A 1 -11.96 5.73 48.48
CA LEU A 1 -12.94 6.74 48.95
C LEU A 1 -12.26 8.11 49.02
N VAL A 2 -12.43 8.91 48.01
CA VAL A 2 -12.03 10.32 48.02
C VAL A 2 -13.30 11.12 48.31
N LYS A 3 -13.33 11.83 49.43
CA LYS A 3 -14.43 12.69 49.85
C LYS A 3 -14.17 14.09 49.32
N ILE A 4 -14.90 14.49 48.29
CA ILE A 4 -14.94 15.88 47.85
C ILE A 4 -16.15 16.51 48.52
N VAL A 5 -15.92 17.46 49.41
CA VAL A 5 -16.97 18.26 50.08
C VAL A 5 -17.17 19.51 49.24
N LEU A 6 -18.29 19.59 48.53
CA LEU A 6 -18.81 20.82 47.94
C LEU A 6 -19.89 21.33 48.93
N GLN A 7 -19.68 22.53 49.51
CA GLN A 7 -20.69 23.23 50.31
C GLN A 7 -21.79 23.76 49.40
N GLY A 8 -23.00 23.26 49.58
CA GLY A 8 -24.24 23.77 48.98
C GLY A 8 -25.19 22.66 48.57
N ALA A 9 -26.13 22.38 49.45
CA ALA A 9 -27.35 21.57 49.32
C ALA A 9 -27.62 20.88 47.99
N PHE A 10 -27.28 19.59 47.90
CA PHE A 10 -28.01 18.46 47.34
C PHE A 10 -27.02 17.27 47.28
N SER A 11 -27.22 16.25 48.13
CA SER A 11 -26.42 15.03 48.10
C SER A 11 -26.94 14.11 47.02
N VAL A 12 -26.33 14.12 45.85
CA VAL A 12 -26.53 13.09 44.84
C VAL A 12 -25.47 12.02 45.05
N LYS A 13 -25.89 10.82 45.50
CA LYS A 13 -25.04 9.63 45.53
C LYS A 13 -24.81 9.14 44.08
N VAL A 14 -23.75 9.57 43.46
CA VAL A 14 -23.29 8.95 42.20
C VAL A 14 -22.51 7.70 42.57
N GLN A 15 -23.10 6.54 42.34
CA GLN A 15 -22.46 5.24 42.49
C GLN A 15 -21.73 4.94 41.16
N ILE A 16 -20.50 5.46 41.02
CA ILE A 16 -19.66 5.13 39.88
C ILE A 16 -19.11 3.73 40.11
N SER A 17 -19.50 2.78 39.27
CA SER A 17 -19.00 1.41 39.30
C SER A 17 -17.48 1.42 39.08
N PHE A 18 -16.74 0.72 39.93
CA PHE A 18 -15.27 0.59 39.80
C PHE A 18 -14.82 -0.03 38.47
N SER A 19 -15.69 -0.76 37.80
CA SER A 19 -15.48 -1.32 36.47
C SER A 19 -15.48 -0.24 35.37
N SER A 20 -16.30 0.82 35.53
CA SER A 20 -16.31 1.97 34.60
C SER A 20 -15.08 2.88 34.77
N PHE A 21 -14.49 2.90 35.98
CA PHE A 21 -13.28 3.69 36.24
C PHE A 21 -12.00 3.01 35.73
N ILE A 22 -11.94 1.68 35.71
CA ILE A 22 -10.82 0.94 35.12
C ILE A 22 -10.87 1.01 33.60
N SER A 23 -12.05 1.05 33.00
CA SER A 23 -12.21 1.26 31.54
C SER A 23 -11.82 2.68 31.08
N PHE A 24 -11.87 3.67 31.98
CA PHE A 24 -11.51 5.07 31.67
C PHE A 24 -10.00 5.36 31.85
N PHE A 25 -9.24 4.47 32.49
CA PHE A 25 -7.80 4.61 32.73
C PHE A 25 -6.92 3.66 31.89
N MET A 26 -7.48 2.81 31.05
CA MET A 26 -6.73 2.33 29.89
C MET A 26 -6.67 3.51 28.92
N ALA A 27 -5.58 4.27 28.97
CA ALA A 27 -5.32 5.33 28.01
C ALA A 27 -5.63 4.76 26.62
N LYS A 28 -6.49 5.42 25.84
CA LYS A 28 -6.70 5.05 24.44
C LYS A 28 -5.31 4.96 23.81
N GLU A 29 -4.91 3.79 23.41
CA GLU A 29 -3.56 3.57 22.88
C GLU A 29 -3.39 4.22 21.51
N ILE A 30 -4.50 4.60 20.88
CA ILE A 30 -4.57 5.21 19.54
C ILE A 30 -5.27 6.55 19.64
N THR A 31 -4.66 7.57 19.06
CA THR A 31 -5.27 8.89 18.86
C THR A 31 -6.50 8.75 17.96
N PRO A 32 -7.68 9.29 18.32
CA PRO A 32 -8.86 9.24 17.46
C PRO A 32 -8.62 9.92 16.09
N ARG A 33 -9.13 9.33 15.01
CA ARG A 33 -9.03 9.91 13.65
C ARG A 33 -9.58 11.31 13.55
N SER A 34 -10.64 11.61 14.33
CA SER A 34 -11.28 12.93 14.36
C SER A 34 -10.45 14.00 15.06
N GLU A 35 -9.49 13.63 15.90
CA GLU A 35 -8.61 14.57 16.61
C GLU A 35 -7.35 14.85 15.79
N ASP A 36 -6.64 13.81 15.37
CA ASP A 36 -5.45 13.91 14.53
C ASP A 36 -5.28 12.65 13.68
N TYR A 37 -5.72 12.73 12.43
CA TYR A 37 -5.61 11.60 11.48
C TYR A 37 -4.15 11.22 11.19
N SER A 38 -3.23 12.19 11.26
CA SER A 38 -1.80 11.95 11.04
C SER A 38 -1.20 11.14 12.18
N GLN A 39 -1.50 11.52 13.42
CA GLN A 39 -1.04 10.81 14.61
C GLN A 39 -1.72 9.44 14.72
N TRP A 40 -3.03 9.34 14.45
CA TRP A 40 -3.74 8.08 14.36
C TRP A 40 -3.03 7.06 13.45
N TYR A 41 -2.62 7.50 12.27
CA TYR A 41 -1.89 6.64 11.33
C TYR A 41 -0.57 6.13 11.92
N LEU A 42 0.19 7.02 12.57
CA LEU A 42 1.46 6.65 13.20
C LEU A 42 1.26 5.70 14.38
N ASP A 43 0.21 5.92 15.18
CA ASP A 43 -0.14 5.04 16.29
C ASP A 43 -0.51 3.64 15.79
N ILE A 44 -1.30 3.52 14.71
CA ILE A 44 -1.59 2.22 14.09
C ILE A 44 -0.31 1.52 13.65
N VAL A 45 0.58 2.21 12.93
CA VAL A 45 1.85 1.61 12.46
C VAL A 45 2.66 1.04 13.62
N GLN A 46 2.76 1.80 14.72
CA GLN A 46 3.57 1.43 15.87
C GLN A 46 2.88 0.36 16.74
N LYS A 47 1.61 0.58 17.11
CA LYS A 47 0.87 -0.26 18.05
C LYS A 47 0.45 -1.60 17.44
N ALA A 48 0.11 -1.61 16.15
CA ALA A 48 -0.12 -2.85 15.42
C ALA A 48 1.18 -3.58 15.03
N ARG A 49 2.34 -3.11 15.49
CA ARG A 49 3.64 -3.74 15.28
C ARG A 49 4.02 -3.91 13.81
N LEU A 50 3.70 -2.92 12.97
CA LEU A 50 3.97 -2.99 11.55
C LEU A 50 5.38 -2.54 11.20
N ALA A 51 5.84 -1.41 11.77
CA ALA A 51 7.18 -0.89 11.55
C ALA A 51 7.66 -0.03 12.73
N ASP A 52 8.98 0.09 12.85
CA ASP A 52 9.67 1.01 13.74
C ASP A 52 10.63 1.92 12.95
N ASN A 53 11.00 3.04 13.54
CA ASN A 53 12.06 3.88 12.99
C ASN A 53 13.42 3.18 13.09
N SER A 54 14.25 3.31 12.06
CA SER A 54 15.65 2.90 12.13
C SER A 54 16.56 4.06 12.51
N PRO A 55 17.84 3.80 12.86
CA PRO A 55 18.83 4.85 13.03
C PRO A 55 19.10 5.68 11.77
N VAL A 56 18.75 5.13 10.59
CA VAL A 56 18.90 5.83 9.30
C VAL A 56 17.61 6.59 9.02
N ARG A 57 17.71 7.92 8.96
CA ARG A 57 16.55 8.78 8.74
C ARG A 57 15.81 8.39 7.44
N GLY A 58 14.52 8.19 7.55
CA GLY A 58 13.65 7.87 6.42
C GLY A 58 13.65 6.40 6.00
N CYS A 59 14.50 5.57 6.61
CA CYS A 59 14.44 4.12 6.47
C CYS A 59 13.73 3.53 7.68
N MET A 60 12.80 2.61 7.47
CA MET A 60 12.06 1.95 8.56
C MET A 60 12.49 0.50 8.71
N VAL A 61 12.37 -0.01 9.93
CA VAL A 61 12.40 -1.45 10.19
C VAL A 61 10.99 -1.99 10.05
N ILE A 62 10.72 -2.77 9.01
CA ILE A 62 9.42 -3.45 8.87
C ILE A 62 9.45 -4.67 9.81
N LYS A 63 8.54 -4.68 10.80
CA LYS A 63 8.45 -5.75 11.80
C LYS A 63 7.81 -7.01 11.23
N PRO A 64 7.94 -8.17 11.90
CA PRO A 64 7.43 -9.44 11.36
C PRO A 64 5.94 -9.41 10.98
N HIS A 65 5.09 -8.70 11.73
CA HIS A 65 3.67 -8.59 11.38
C HIS A 65 3.45 -7.76 10.10
N GLY A 66 4.09 -6.61 9.99
CA GLY A 66 4.06 -5.78 8.78
C GLY A 66 4.69 -6.48 7.58
N PHE A 67 5.81 -7.19 7.80
CA PHE A 67 6.47 -7.93 6.72
C PHE A 67 5.62 -9.12 6.25
N GLY A 68 4.94 -9.82 7.17
CA GLY A 68 4.01 -10.89 6.82
C GLY A 68 2.83 -10.42 5.94
N ILE A 69 2.35 -9.18 6.13
CA ILE A 69 1.35 -8.57 5.22
C ILE A 69 1.98 -8.36 3.84
N TRP A 70 3.20 -7.82 3.78
CA TRP A 70 3.92 -7.63 2.51
C TRP A 70 4.17 -8.93 1.77
N GLU A 71 4.53 -10.00 2.48
CA GLU A 71 4.69 -11.34 1.88
C GLU A 71 3.40 -11.82 1.22
N ARG A 72 2.24 -11.64 1.88
CA ARG A 72 0.94 -12.00 1.28
C ARG A 72 0.61 -11.16 0.03
N MET A 73 0.92 -9.85 0.07
CA MET A 73 0.76 -8.98 -1.11
C MET A 73 1.67 -9.43 -2.25
N ARG A 74 2.94 -9.68 -1.95
CA ARG A 74 3.94 -10.15 -2.92
C ARG A 74 3.52 -11.48 -3.55
N ASP A 75 3.18 -12.47 -2.74
CA ASP A 75 2.85 -13.81 -3.21
C ASP A 75 1.61 -13.80 -4.12
N ALA A 76 0.61 -12.99 -3.79
CA ALA A 76 -0.60 -12.82 -4.60
C ALA A 76 -0.31 -12.14 -5.94
N LEU A 77 0.40 -11.01 -5.93
CA LEU A 77 0.77 -10.30 -7.16
C LEU A 77 1.72 -11.12 -8.03
N ASP A 78 2.70 -11.80 -7.44
CA ASP A 78 3.65 -12.66 -8.16
C ASP A 78 2.93 -13.80 -8.89
N ALA A 79 1.92 -14.40 -8.24
CA ALA A 79 1.07 -15.39 -8.89
C ALA A 79 0.29 -14.80 -10.08
N MET A 80 -0.30 -13.62 -9.92
CA MET A 80 -1.04 -12.94 -10.99
C MET A 80 -0.15 -12.58 -12.19
N PHE A 81 1.11 -12.16 -11.95
CA PHE A 81 2.06 -11.89 -13.04
C PHE A 81 2.48 -13.17 -13.76
N LYS A 82 2.70 -14.26 -13.03
CA LYS A 82 3.03 -15.55 -13.62
C LYS A 82 1.91 -16.14 -14.47
N GLU A 83 0.64 -15.89 -14.10
CA GLU A 83 -0.51 -16.28 -14.91
C GLU A 83 -0.52 -15.62 -16.31
N THR A 84 0.10 -14.46 -16.45
CA THR A 84 0.25 -13.72 -17.72
C THR A 84 1.60 -13.93 -18.40
N GLY A 85 2.41 -14.90 -17.93
CA GLY A 85 3.66 -15.31 -18.55
C GLY A 85 4.91 -14.55 -18.10
N HIS A 86 4.78 -13.63 -17.15
CA HIS A 86 5.92 -12.91 -16.60
C HIS A 86 6.82 -13.80 -15.76
N VAL A 87 8.12 -13.52 -15.81
CA VAL A 87 9.13 -14.21 -15.03
C VAL A 87 9.94 -13.24 -14.19
N ASN A 88 10.41 -13.70 -13.03
CA ASN A 88 11.22 -12.88 -12.15
C ASN A 88 12.70 -12.94 -12.54
N ALA A 89 13.35 -11.75 -12.54
CA ALA A 89 14.80 -11.62 -12.60
C ALA A 89 15.30 -10.74 -11.46
N TYR A 90 16.60 -10.65 -11.28
CA TYR A 90 17.22 -9.75 -10.31
C TYR A 90 18.37 -8.99 -10.98
N PHE A 91 18.32 -7.66 -10.89
CA PHE A 91 19.33 -6.75 -11.39
C PHE A 91 20.12 -6.12 -10.25
N PRO A 92 21.39 -5.72 -10.47
CA PRO A 92 22.24 -5.18 -9.43
C PRO A 92 21.67 -3.95 -8.72
N LEU A 93 21.97 -3.84 -7.42
CA LEU A 93 21.63 -2.68 -6.60
C LEU A 93 22.34 -1.40 -7.06
N PHE A 94 23.59 -1.53 -7.52
CA PHE A 94 24.41 -0.41 -7.92
C PHE A 94 24.35 -0.15 -9.41
N ILE A 95 24.20 1.12 -9.76
CA ILE A 95 24.15 1.61 -11.14
C ILE A 95 25.36 2.50 -11.37
N PRO A 96 26.20 2.27 -12.41
CA PRO A 96 27.25 3.23 -12.77
C PRO A 96 26.69 4.62 -13.05
N LYS A 97 27.32 5.67 -12.51
CA LYS A 97 26.85 7.05 -12.68
C LYS A 97 26.74 7.44 -14.18
N SER A 98 27.61 6.91 -15.02
CA SER A 98 27.59 7.13 -16.46
C SER A 98 26.30 6.67 -17.14
N PHE A 99 25.59 5.67 -16.59
CA PHE A 99 24.33 5.20 -17.17
C PHE A 99 23.21 6.23 -17.01
N LEU A 100 23.16 6.93 -15.87
CA LEU A 100 22.17 8.01 -15.68
C LEU A 100 22.43 9.20 -16.59
N SER A 101 23.67 9.41 -17.04
CA SER A 101 24.01 10.50 -17.96
C SER A 101 23.55 10.26 -19.40
N LYS A 102 23.17 9.01 -19.75
CA LYS A 102 22.69 8.68 -21.11
C LYS A 102 21.25 9.14 -21.34
N GLU A 103 20.50 9.39 -20.29
CA GLU A 103 19.11 9.80 -20.39
C GLU A 103 18.79 11.00 -19.50
N ALA A 104 18.98 12.20 -20.05
CA ALA A 104 18.82 13.46 -19.32
C ALA A 104 17.40 13.68 -18.78
N ALA A 105 16.35 13.24 -19.48
CA ALA A 105 14.96 13.39 -19.05
C ALA A 105 14.66 12.53 -17.80
N HIS A 106 15.24 11.34 -17.71
CA HIS A 106 15.11 10.47 -16.55
C HIS A 106 15.85 11.06 -15.33
N VAL A 107 16.98 11.70 -15.56
CA VAL A 107 17.77 12.40 -14.52
C VAL A 107 16.99 13.55 -13.90
N GLU A 108 16.25 14.34 -14.66
CA GLU A 108 15.43 15.43 -14.13
C GLU A 108 14.30 14.94 -13.21
N GLY A 109 13.77 13.74 -13.45
CA GLY A 109 12.70 13.15 -12.64
C GLY A 109 13.17 12.45 -11.35
N PHE A 110 14.32 11.76 -11.37
CA PHE A 110 14.70 10.81 -10.30
C PHE A 110 16.10 11.01 -9.71
N ALA A 111 17.02 11.64 -10.42
CA ALA A 111 18.43 11.64 -10.02
C ALA A 111 18.86 12.77 -9.10
N LYS A 112 17.97 13.71 -8.77
CA LYS A 112 18.34 14.84 -7.91
C LYS A 112 18.57 14.43 -6.44
N GLU A 113 17.97 13.32 -6.01
CA GLU A 113 17.97 12.88 -4.61
C GLU A 113 18.25 11.36 -4.53
N CYS A 114 19.50 10.96 -4.80
CA CYS A 114 19.95 9.57 -4.75
C CYS A 114 21.10 9.37 -3.75
N ALA A 115 21.33 8.13 -3.32
CA ALA A 115 22.50 7.76 -2.55
C ALA A 115 23.66 7.43 -3.50
N VAL A 116 24.79 8.07 -3.30
CA VAL A 116 26.01 7.90 -4.13
C VAL A 116 27.08 7.18 -3.33
N VAL A 117 27.61 6.08 -3.88
CA VAL A 117 28.71 5.32 -3.30
C VAL A 117 30.01 5.74 -3.97
N THR A 118 30.93 6.28 -3.18
CA THR A 118 32.17 6.88 -3.65
C THR A 118 33.42 6.07 -3.29
N HIS A 119 33.34 5.19 -2.27
CA HIS A 119 34.43 4.38 -1.75
C HIS A 119 33.97 2.96 -1.43
N TYR A 120 34.91 2.01 -1.45
CA TYR A 120 34.62 0.58 -1.23
C TYR A 120 35.25 0.01 0.04
N ARG A 121 35.98 0.82 0.85
CA ARG A 121 36.69 0.34 2.04
C ARG A 121 36.69 1.34 3.18
N LEU A 122 36.64 0.80 4.40
CA LEU A 122 36.90 1.54 5.63
C LEU A 122 38.28 1.16 6.16
N LYS A 123 38.90 2.05 6.94
CA LYS A 123 40.12 1.79 7.72
C LYS A 123 39.99 2.31 9.14
N ASN A 124 40.86 1.83 10.05
CA ASN A 124 40.91 2.36 11.41
C ASN A 124 41.29 3.83 11.38
N ASP A 125 40.63 4.63 12.23
CA ASP A 125 41.00 6.02 12.42
C ASP A 125 42.39 6.10 13.13
N PRO A 126 43.41 6.70 12.51
CA PRO A 126 44.74 6.83 13.12
C PRO A 126 44.75 7.67 14.40
N ASN A 127 43.71 8.50 14.62
CA ASN A 127 43.59 9.32 15.82
C ASN A 127 42.84 8.61 16.97
N GLY A 128 42.42 7.38 16.75
CA GLY A 128 41.58 6.59 17.67
C GLY A 128 40.10 6.96 17.58
N GLY A 129 39.21 6.02 17.87
CA GLY A 129 37.78 6.30 17.96
C GLY A 129 36.89 5.61 16.91
N GLY A 130 37.39 4.62 16.18
CA GLY A 130 36.56 3.84 15.27
C GLY A 130 37.13 3.68 13.86
N VAL A 131 36.22 3.72 12.85
CA VAL A 131 36.58 3.56 11.44
C VAL A 131 36.26 4.82 10.64
N ILE A 132 37.10 5.11 9.67
CA ILE A 132 36.91 6.20 8.69
C ILE A 132 36.87 5.63 7.28
N VAL A 133 36.27 6.37 6.35
CA VAL A 133 36.36 6.05 4.93
C VAL A 133 37.84 6.11 4.51
N ASP A 134 38.31 5.04 3.86
CA ASP A 134 39.68 5.02 3.34
C ASP A 134 39.82 5.89 2.08
N PRO A 135 40.53 7.01 2.09
CA PRO A 135 40.68 7.87 0.91
C PRO A 135 41.34 7.19 -0.29
N GLU A 136 42.16 6.13 -0.04
CA GLU A 136 42.82 5.36 -1.12
C GLU A 136 41.89 4.36 -1.79
N ALA A 137 40.71 4.13 -1.20
CA ALA A 137 39.70 3.19 -1.73
C ALA A 137 38.59 3.92 -2.49
N LYS A 138 38.86 5.09 -3.05
CA LYS A 138 37.92 5.80 -3.91
C LYS A 138 37.65 4.98 -5.18
N LEU A 139 36.36 4.88 -5.56
CA LEU A 139 35.97 4.26 -6.82
C LEU A 139 36.46 5.09 -8.00
N GLU A 140 36.87 4.44 -9.07
CA GLU A 140 37.20 5.11 -10.35
C GLU A 140 35.96 5.78 -10.95
N GLU A 141 34.82 5.12 -10.87
CA GLU A 141 33.50 5.64 -11.21
C GLU A 141 32.56 5.52 -9.99
N GLU A 142 31.87 6.58 -9.66
CA GLU A 142 30.88 6.59 -8.59
C GLU A 142 29.68 5.74 -8.97
N LEU A 143 29.12 5.02 -7.97
CA LEU A 143 27.93 4.18 -8.14
C LEU A 143 26.73 4.82 -7.47
N ILE A 144 25.58 4.64 -8.07
CA ILE A 144 24.29 5.08 -7.53
C ILE A 144 23.58 3.88 -6.94
N VAL A 145 23.10 4.00 -5.70
CA VAL A 145 22.14 3.04 -5.17
C VAL A 145 20.82 3.26 -5.93
N ARG A 146 20.33 2.25 -6.62
CA ARG A 146 19.19 2.38 -7.56
C ARG A 146 18.00 3.11 -6.96
N PRO A 147 17.55 4.23 -7.55
CA PRO A 147 16.26 4.86 -7.24
C PRO A 147 15.12 4.23 -8.04
N THR A 148 15.46 3.57 -9.12
CA THR A 148 14.66 2.78 -10.05
C THR A 148 15.63 2.04 -10.97
N SER A 149 15.21 1.03 -11.71
CA SER A 149 16.13 0.11 -12.39
C SER A 149 16.16 0.21 -13.92
N GLU A 150 15.40 1.14 -14.54
CA GLU A 150 15.33 1.26 -16.01
C GLU A 150 16.69 1.24 -16.67
N THR A 151 17.62 2.09 -16.20
CA THR A 151 18.93 2.27 -16.86
C THR A 151 19.77 0.99 -16.86
N ILE A 152 19.82 0.27 -15.75
CA ILE A 152 20.59 -0.99 -15.65
C ILE A 152 19.90 -2.12 -16.44
N ILE A 153 18.57 -2.16 -16.40
CA ILE A 153 17.77 -3.16 -17.11
C ILE A 153 17.90 -2.97 -18.63
N TRP A 154 17.69 -1.76 -19.12
CA TRP A 154 17.76 -1.47 -20.56
C TRP A 154 19.17 -1.64 -21.13
N ASN A 155 20.20 -1.35 -20.35
CA ASN A 155 21.57 -1.68 -20.74
C ASN A 155 21.78 -3.21 -20.87
N THR A 156 21.12 -4.00 -20.05
CA THR A 156 21.17 -5.48 -20.12
C THR A 156 20.35 -6.02 -21.28
N TYR A 157 19.17 -5.43 -21.55
CA TYR A 157 18.28 -5.86 -22.64
C TYR A 157 18.90 -5.69 -24.01
N ARG A 158 19.81 -4.74 -24.19
CA ARG A 158 20.60 -4.61 -25.42
C ARG A 158 21.30 -5.92 -25.80
N ASP A 159 21.76 -6.67 -24.82
CA ASP A 159 22.48 -7.92 -25.05
C ASP A 159 21.53 -9.14 -25.11
N TRP A 160 20.36 -9.06 -24.47
CA TRP A 160 19.39 -10.16 -24.41
C TRP A 160 18.45 -10.19 -25.63
N ILE A 161 18.16 -9.04 -26.22
CA ILE A 161 17.24 -8.92 -27.36
C ILE A 161 18.04 -8.74 -28.63
N GLN A 162 17.94 -9.71 -29.56
CA GLN A 162 18.65 -9.71 -30.83
C GLN A 162 17.70 -9.89 -32.02
N SER A 163 16.60 -10.59 -31.81
CA SER A 163 15.62 -10.90 -32.85
C SER A 163 14.18 -10.89 -32.33
N TYR A 164 13.22 -10.88 -33.26
CA TYR A 164 11.79 -10.98 -32.94
C TYR A 164 11.44 -12.23 -32.11
N ARG A 165 12.31 -13.26 -32.06
CA ARG A 165 12.09 -14.48 -31.28
C ARG A 165 12.34 -14.28 -29.79
N ASP A 166 13.03 -13.21 -29.42
CA ASP A 166 13.32 -12.85 -28.04
C ASP A 166 12.21 -11.99 -27.43
N LEU A 167 11.19 -11.67 -28.23
CA LEU A 167 10.05 -10.82 -27.85
C LEU A 167 8.72 -11.60 -27.83
N PRO A 168 7.76 -11.25 -26.95
CA PRO A 168 7.93 -10.25 -25.90
C PRO A 168 8.84 -10.73 -24.77
N LEU A 169 9.64 -9.82 -24.21
CA LEU A 169 10.43 -10.08 -23.01
C LEU A 169 9.66 -9.51 -21.81
N LEU A 170 9.19 -10.41 -20.92
CA LEU A 170 8.25 -10.09 -19.82
C LEU A 170 8.94 -10.33 -18.47
N ILE A 171 9.61 -9.30 -17.94
CA ILE A 171 10.41 -9.41 -16.72
C ILE A 171 9.81 -8.60 -15.59
N ASN A 172 9.77 -9.22 -14.41
CA ASN A 172 9.45 -8.60 -13.13
C ASN A 172 10.63 -8.72 -12.16
N GLN A 173 10.79 -7.75 -11.27
CA GLN A 173 11.78 -7.76 -10.20
C GLN A 173 11.14 -7.38 -8.86
N TRP A 174 11.36 -8.21 -7.83
CA TRP A 174 11.11 -7.86 -6.43
C TRP A 174 12.39 -7.34 -5.81
N ALA A 175 12.40 -6.10 -5.35
CA ALA A 175 13.61 -5.43 -4.91
C ALA A 175 13.35 -4.31 -3.90
N ASN A 176 14.42 -3.70 -3.40
CA ASN A 176 14.38 -2.40 -2.73
C ASN A 176 14.92 -1.32 -3.66
N VAL A 177 14.55 -0.07 -3.39
CA VAL A 177 15.12 1.13 -4.00
C VAL A 177 15.35 2.20 -2.94
N VAL A 178 16.24 3.14 -3.25
CA VAL A 178 16.57 4.26 -2.36
C VAL A 178 16.32 5.58 -3.11
N ARG A 179 15.36 6.36 -2.61
CA ARG A 179 15.07 7.74 -3.04
C ARG A 179 15.24 8.64 -1.84
N TRP A 180 16.23 9.53 -1.84
CA TRP A 180 16.63 10.32 -0.67
C TRP A 180 15.54 11.31 -0.26
N GLU A 181 14.50 10.81 0.42
CA GLU A 181 13.30 11.57 0.78
C GLU A 181 13.52 12.40 2.05
N MET A 182 13.20 13.68 2.00
CA MET A 182 13.36 14.60 3.13
C MET A 182 12.16 14.63 4.07
N ARG A 183 10.95 14.36 3.56
CA ARG A 183 9.68 14.36 4.33
C ARG A 183 9.11 12.96 4.37
N THR A 184 9.57 12.18 5.33
CA THR A 184 9.24 10.77 5.42
C THR A 184 7.96 10.51 6.23
N ARG A 185 7.21 9.49 5.82
CA ARG A 185 6.08 8.94 6.54
C ARG A 185 6.07 7.40 6.34
N PRO A 186 6.04 6.60 7.41
CA PRO A 186 6.12 5.14 7.30
C PRO A 186 5.21 4.57 6.22
N PHE A 187 5.70 3.64 5.42
CA PHE A 187 5.08 3.01 4.26
C PHE A 187 4.71 3.96 3.11
N LEU A 188 4.18 5.14 3.38
CA LEU A 188 3.66 6.06 2.35
C LEU A 188 4.76 6.79 1.59
N ARG A 189 5.80 7.22 2.31
CA ARG A 189 6.89 8.01 1.76
C ARG A 189 8.15 7.79 2.61
N THR A 190 9.03 6.92 2.16
CA THR A 190 10.26 6.53 2.86
C THR A 190 11.46 6.66 1.93
N ALA A 191 12.66 6.82 2.50
CA ALA A 191 13.88 6.91 1.73
C ALA A 191 14.26 5.57 1.11
N GLU A 192 14.06 4.48 1.83
CA GLU A 192 14.15 3.12 1.31
C GLU A 192 12.79 2.44 1.40
N PHE A 193 12.42 1.67 0.39
CA PHE A 193 11.19 0.87 0.39
C PHE A 193 11.35 -0.39 -0.46
N LEU A 194 10.56 -1.39 -0.14
CA LEU A 194 10.38 -2.58 -0.95
C LEU A 194 9.32 -2.31 -2.01
N TRP A 195 9.55 -2.85 -3.19
CA TRP A 195 8.62 -2.74 -4.29
C TRP A 195 8.70 -3.92 -5.25
N GLN A 196 7.82 -3.90 -6.19
CA GLN A 196 7.87 -4.66 -7.41
C GLN A 196 7.99 -3.66 -8.57
N GLU A 197 8.84 -3.96 -9.51
CA GLU A 197 8.98 -3.24 -10.78
C GLU A 197 9.00 -4.25 -11.93
N GLY A 198 8.16 -4.02 -12.92
CA GLY A 198 8.17 -4.77 -14.14
C GLY A 198 8.72 -3.94 -15.29
N HIS A 199 9.44 -4.59 -16.18
CA HIS A 199 10.02 -3.97 -17.36
C HIS A 199 9.89 -4.95 -18.52
N THR A 200 9.11 -4.57 -19.54
CA THR A 200 8.84 -5.45 -20.67
C THR A 200 9.26 -4.81 -22.00
N ALA A 201 9.58 -5.64 -22.96
CA ALA A 201 9.94 -5.22 -24.31
C ALA A 201 9.09 -5.97 -25.34
N HIS A 202 8.61 -5.25 -26.34
CA HIS A 202 7.64 -5.71 -27.34
C HIS A 202 8.07 -5.35 -28.75
N ALA A 203 7.60 -6.12 -29.73
CA ALA A 203 7.88 -5.86 -31.14
C ALA A 203 7.04 -4.72 -31.72
N SER A 204 5.84 -4.47 -31.16
CA SER A 204 4.94 -3.42 -31.67
C SER A 204 4.44 -2.51 -30.55
N LYS A 205 3.96 -1.33 -30.96
CA LYS A 205 3.28 -0.38 -30.08
C LYS A 205 2.03 -1.00 -29.45
N GLU A 206 1.26 -1.67 -30.25
CA GLU A 206 -0.03 -2.27 -29.88
C GLU A 206 0.18 -3.29 -28.76
N GLU A 207 1.17 -4.21 -28.90
CA GLU A 207 1.52 -5.18 -27.84
C GLU A 207 1.95 -4.49 -26.54
N ALA A 208 2.76 -3.42 -26.61
CA ALA A 208 3.22 -2.71 -25.44
C ALA A 208 2.07 -1.94 -24.73
N VAL A 209 1.12 -1.38 -25.47
CA VAL A 209 -0.06 -0.72 -24.90
C VAL A 209 -1.00 -1.75 -24.26
N GLU A 210 -1.24 -2.91 -24.90
CA GLU A 210 -2.02 -4.01 -24.34
C GLU A 210 -1.41 -4.50 -23.02
N GLU A 211 -0.08 -4.68 -22.98
CA GLU A 211 0.65 -5.05 -21.78
C GLU A 211 0.46 -4.01 -20.67
N THR A 212 0.61 -2.74 -20.98
CA THR A 212 0.43 -1.64 -20.01
C THR A 212 -0.96 -1.65 -19.39
N LEU A 213 -2.01 -1.88 -20.18
CA LEU A 213 -3.40 -1.94 -19.71
C LEU A 213 -3.69 -3.24 -18.97
N MET A 214 -3.15 -4.37 -19.39
CA MET A 214 -3.28 -5.66 -18.69
C MET A 214 -2.70 -5.58 -17.27
N ILE A 215 -1.53 -4.99 -17.11
CA ILE A 215 -0.95 -4.79 -15.78
C ILE A 215 -1.77 -3.83 -14.92
N LEU A 216 -2.32 -2.77 -15.51
CA LEU A 216 -3.24 -1.88 -14.80
C LEU A 216 -4.46 -2.64 -14.25
N ASP A 217 -5.00 -3.57 -15.04
CA ASP A 217 -6.12 -4.43 -14.64
C ASP A 217 -5.71 -5.43 -13.54
N ILE A 218 -4.51 -6.00 -13.60
CA ILE A 218 -3.96 -6.84 -12.53
C ILE A 218 -3.88 -6.04 -11.22
N TYR A 219 -3.35 -4.82 -11.25
CA TYR A 219 -3.26 -3.97 -10.07
C TYR A 219 -4.64 -3.60 -9.51
N ALA A 220 -5.59 -3.25 -10.36
CA ALA A 220 -6.96 -2.95 -9.93
C ALA A 220 -7.64 -4.18 -9.30
N ARG A 221 -7.53 -5.35 -9.95
CA ARG A 221 -8.05 -6.63 -9.44
C ARG A 221 -7.40 -7.00 -8.09
N PHE A 222 -6.10 -6.86 -7.97
CA PHE A 222 -5.38 -7.09 -6.71
C PHE A 222 -5.86 -6.16 -5.60
N ALA A 223 -5.98 -4.86 -5.88
CA ALA A 223 -6.46 -3.88 -4.91
C ALA A 223 -7.88 -4.21 -4.41
N GLU A 224 -8.79 -4.60 -5.30
CA GLU A 224 -10.16 -4.93 -4.91
C GLU A 224 -10.29 -6.31 -4.27
N GLU A 225 -9.73 -7.36 -4.88
CA GLU A 225 -9.95 -8.74 -4.43
C GLU A 225 -9.12 -9.12 -3.19
N TRP A 226 -7.91 -8.58 -3.05
CA TRP A 226 -6.99 -8.91 -1.96
C TRP A 226 -6.95 -7.84 -0.89
N MET A 227 -6.84 -6.58 -1.28
CA MET A 227 -6.79 -5.48 -0.33
C MET A 227 -8.17 -4.98 0.11
N ALA A 228 -9.26 -5.44 -0.54
CA ALA A 228 -10.60 -4.90 -0.37
C ALA A 228 -10.64 -3.35 -0.54
N MET A 229 -9.78 -2.82 -1.38
CA MET A 229 -9.57 -1.40 -1.63
C MET A 229 -10.04 -1.05 -3.05
N PRO A 230 -11.21 -0.43 -3.20
CA PRO A 230 -11.74 -0.04 -4.49
C PRO A 230 -10.93 1.10 -5.09
N VAL A 231 -10.59 0.98 -6.38
CA VAL A 231 -9.75 1.95 -7.10
C VAL A 231 -10.42 2.46 -8.36
N ILE A 232 -9.96 3.61 -8.84
CA ILE A 232 -10.34 4.18 -10.13
C ILE A 232 -9.14 4.08 -11.06
N LYS A 233 -9.32 3.42 -12.20
CA LYS A 233 -8.31 3.37 -13.27
C LYS A 233 -8.36 4.64 -14.10
N GLY A 234 -7.21 5.20 -14.42
CA GLY A 234 -7.15 6.41 -15.22
C GLY A 234 -5.80 6.66 -15.86
N VAL A 235 -5.79 7.65 -16.75
CA VAL A 235 -4.60 8.15 -17.45
C VAL A 235 -4.12 9.43 -16.79
N LYS A 236 -2.82 9.59 -16.59
CA LYS A 236 -2.21 10.82 -16.08
C LYS A 236 -2.18 11.91 -17.15
N THR A 237 -2.26 13.16 -16.71
CA THR A 237 -1.98 14.31 -17.57
C THR A 237 -0.52 14.32 -18.02
N ALA A 238 -0.21 15.07 -19.06
CA ALA A 238 1.17 15.20 -19.54
C ALA A 238 2.14 15.72 -18.45
N ASN A 239 1.65 16.58 -17.56
CA ASN A 239 2.42 17.16 -16.45
C ASN A 239 2.69 16.16 -15.30
N GLU A 240 1.84 15.15 -15.13
CA GLU A 240 1.95 14.15 -14.05
C GLU A 240 2.43 12.78 -14.56
N ARG A 241 2.87 12.69 -15.83
CA ARG A 241 3.46 11.47 -16.41
C ARG A 241 4.78 11.11 -15.76
N PHE A 242 5.08 9.83 -15.79
CA PHE A 242 6.42 9.33 -15.46
C PHE A 242 7.45 9.88 -16.47
N ALA A 243 8.60 10.34 -15.97
CA ALA A 243 9.66 10.86 -16.83
C ALA A 243 10.15 9.77 -17.80
N GLY A 244 10.12 10.07 -19.10
CA GLY A 244 10.46 9.13 -20.17
C GLY A 244 9.29 8.27 -20.68
N ALA A 245 8.07 8.43 -20.16
CA ALA A 245 6.89 7.73 -20.65
C ALA A 245 6.12 8.56 -21.68
N ASP A 246 5.62 7.89 -22.71
CA ASP A 246 4.64 8.49 -23.66
C ASP A 246 3.27 8.57 -23.00
N ASP A 247 2.87 7.52 -22.22
CA ASP A 247 1.65 7.53 -21.41
C ASP A 247 1.88 6.86 -20.05
N THR A 248 1.16 7.37 -19.05
CA THR A 248 1.15 6.82 -17.69
C THR A 248 -0.27 6.53 -17.24
N TYR A 249 -0.52 5.29 -16.88
CA TYR A 249 -1.77 4.83 -16.31
C TYR A 249 -1.62 4.62 -14.81
N CYS A 250 -2.70 4.79 -14.06
CA CYS A 250 -2.68 4.64 -12.61
C CYS A 250 -3.95 4.03 -12.05
N ILE A 251 -3.84 3.51 -10.84
CA ILE A 251 -4.98 3.21 -9.98
C ILE A 251 -4.97 4.19 -8.80
N GLU A 252 -6.10 4.88 -8.60
CA GLU A 252 -6.29 5.87 -7.54
C GLU A 252 -7.29 5.36 -6.50
N ALA A 253 -6.91 5.37 -5.23
CA ALA A 253 -7.77 5.01 -4.11
C ALA A 253 -8.14 6.25 -3.29
N LEU A 254 -9.26 6.20 -2.57
CA LEU A 254 -9.68 7.25 -1.65
C LEU A 254 -9.51 6.79 -0.21
N MET A 255 -8.82 7.59 0.58
CA MET A 255 -8.57 7.31 2.00
C MET A 255 -9.66 7.93 2.88
N GLN A 256 -9.81 7.44 4.12
CA GLN A 256 -10.88 7.85 5.04
C GLN A 256 -10.86 9.34 5.43
N ASP A 257 -9.77 10.06 5.19
CA ASP A 257 -9.67 11.51 5.37
C ASP A 257 -10.01 12.31 4.09
N GLY A 258 -10.58 11.65 3.08
CA GLY A 258 -10.96 12.28 1.82
C GLY A 258 -9.80 12.64 0.90
N LYS A 259 -8.58 12.13 1.16
CA LYS A 259 -7.43 12.33 0.26
C LYS A 259 -7.23 11.13 -0.66
N ALA A 260 -6.72 11.40 -1.86
CA ALA A 260 -6.37 10.38 -2.81
C ALA A 260 -5.00 9.76 -2.52
N LEU A 261 -4.88 8.46 -2.83
CA LEU A 261 -3.62 7.72 -2.84
C LEU A 261 -3.43 7.07 -4.20
N GLN A 262 -2.32 7.42 -4.89
CA GLN A 262 -1.87 6.65 -6.04
C GLN A 262 -1.34 5.30 -5.56
N ALA A 263 -2.07 4.24 -5.87
CA ALA A 263 -1.81 2.90 -5.37
C ALA A 263 -0.92 2.06 -6.30
N GLY A 264 -0.85 2.41 -7.60
CA GLY A 264 0.02 1.74 -8.56
C GLY A 264 0.03 2.48 -9.89
N THR A 265 1.08 2.25 -10.68
CA THR A 265 1.24 2.85 -12.02
C THR A 265 1.73 1.82 -13.03
N SER A 266 1.28 1.99 -14.26
CA SER A 266 1.74 1.26 -15.44
C SER A 266 2.02 2.25 -16.56
N HIS A 267 3.21 2.17 -17.15
CA HIS A 267 3.74 3.17 -18.09
C HIS A 267 3.97 2.55 -19.45
N TYR A 268 3.45 3.18 -20.48
CA TYR A 268 3.88 2.96 -21.84
C TYR A 268 5.05 3.90 -22.12
N LEU A 269 6.24 3.35 -22.31
CA LEU A 269 7.49 4.12 -22.45
C LEU A 269 7.84 4.42 -23.93
N GLY A 270 7.01 3.97 -24.88
CA GLY A 270 7.32 4.09 -26.29
C GLY A 270 8.64 3.41 -26.66
N GLN A 271 9.49 4.11 -27.39
CA GLN A 271 10.84 3.67 -27.76
C GLN A 271 11.94 4.50 -27.07
N ASN A 272 11.61 5.30 -26.07
CA ASN A 272 12.53 6.27 -25.49
C ASN A 272 13.74 5.60 -24.86
N PHE A 273 13.53 4.61 -23.98
CA PHE A 273 14.60 3.83 -23.37
C PHE A 273 15.34 2.93 -24.38
N ALA A 274 14.60 2.33 -25.32
CA ALA A 274 15.20 1.51 -26.35
C ALA A 274 16.20 2.31 -27.20
N LYS A 275 15.88 3.53 -27.56
CA LYS A 275 16.79 4.43 -28.30
C LYS A 275 17.96 4.91 -27.44
N ALA A 276 17.72 5.25 -26.18
CA ALA A 276 18.77 5.72 -25.27
C ALA A 276 19.84 4.65 -24.98
N PHE A 277 19.46 3.37 -24.94
CA PHE A 277 20.34 2.23 -24.66
C PHE A 277 20.65 1.36 -25.89
N ASP A 278 20.18 1.76 -27.07
CA ASP A 278 20.37 1.06 -28.35
C ASP A 278 19.88 -0.40 -28.34
N VAL A 279 18.63 -0.59 -27.85
CA VAL A 279 17.99 -1.91 -27.80
C VAL A 279 17.18 -2.13 -29.05
N GLN A 280 17.73 -2.89 -29.99
CA GLN A 280 17.16 -3.20 -31.29
C GLN A 280 17.01 -4.69 -31.48
N PHE A 281 16.10 -5.09 -32.36
CA PHE A 281 15.90 -6.48 -32.75
C PHE A 281 15.80 -6.60 -34.28
N LEU A 282 16.18 -7.76 -34.81
CA LEU A 282 15.90 -8.11 -36.19
C LEU A 282 14.45 -8.57 -36.32
N ASN A 283 13.66 -7.85 -37.12
CA ASN A 283 12.30 -8.25 -37.45
C ASN A 283 12.27 -9.46 -38.43
N ARG A 284 11.09 -9.90 -38.84
CA ARG A 284 10.91 -11.04 -39.74
C ARG A 284 11.46 -10.81 -41.15
N GLU A 285 11.59 -9.55 -41.53
CA GLU A 285 12.13 -9.06 -42.81
C GLU A 285 13.64 -8.80 -42.75
N ASN A 286 14.33 -9.18 -41.65
CA ASN A 286 15.73 -8.91 -41.36
C ASN A 286 16.09 -7.41 -41.35
N GLN A 287 15.17 -6.56 -40.88
CA GLN A 287 15.41 -5.16 -40.65
C GLN A 287 15.61 -4.90 -39.15
N GLN A 288 16.49 -3.94 -38.83
CA GLN A 288 16.71 -3.49 -37.44
C GLN A 288 15.60 -2.54 -37.02
N GLU A 289 14.96 -2.83 -35.89
CA GLU A 289 13.92 -2.00 -35.27
C GLU A 289 14.17 -1.82 -33.78
N TYR A 290 13.82 -0.66 -33.25
CA TYR A 290 13.80 -0.46 -31.81
C TYR A 290 12.57 -1.12 -31.19
N VAL A 291 12.74 -1.77 -30.03
CA VAL A 291 11.63 -2.35 -29.27
C VAL A 291 10.75 -1.26 -28.64
N TYR A 292 9.50 -1.61 -28.36
CA TYR A 292 8.59 -0.81 -27.56
C TYR A 292 8.65 -1.28 -26.10
N ALA A 293 8.62 -0.33 -25.18
CA ALA A 293 8.92 -0.54 -23.78
C ALA A 293 7.72 -0.29 -22.88
N THR A 294 7.60 -1.05 -21.78
CA THR A 294 6.73 -0.71 -20.66
C THR A 294 7.51 -0.77 -19.34
N SER A 295 7.03 -0.03 -18.35
CA SER A 295 7.43 -0.25 -16.95
C SER A 295 6.22 -0.07 -16.03
N TRP A 296 6.22 -0.77 -14.90
CA TRP A 296 5.09 -0.75 -13.98
C TRP A 296 5.53 -1.15 -12.57
N GLY A 297 4.85 -0.59 -11.56
CA GLY A 297 5.30 -0.82 -10.19
C GLY A 297 4.28 -0.50 -9.11
N VAL A 298 4.40 -1.28 -8.02
CA VAL A 298 3.75 -1.03 -6.72
C VAL A 298 4.76 -1.27 -5.60
N SER A 299 4.53 -0.64 -4.45
CA SER A 299 5.47 -0.68 -3.33
C SER A 299 4.78 -0.97 -2.01
N THR A 300 5.55 -1.05 -0.94
CA THR A 300 5.05 -1.10 0.45
C THR A 300 4.12 0.07 0.82
N ARG A 301 3.97 1.09 -0.05
CA ARG A 301 2.91 2.11 0.05
C ARG A 301 1.52 1.49 0.15
N LEU A 302 1.30 0.34 -0.46
CA LEU A 302 0.03 -0.40 -0.38
C LEU A 302 -0.36 -0.77 1.05
N ILE A 303 0.61 -1.03 1.95
CA ILE A 303 0.34 -1.25 3.38
C ILE A 303 -0.23 0.04 4.00
N GLY A 304 0.33 1.20 3.65
CA GLY A 304 -0.22 2.48 4.08
C GLY A 304 -1.64 2.71 3.58
N GLY A 305 -1.91 2.37 2.33
CA GLY A 305 -3.26 2.39 1.75
C GLY A 305 -4.23 1.48 2.48
N LEU A 306 -3.83 0.25 2.79
CA LEU A 306 -4.63 -0.71 3.56
C LEU A 306 -5.00 -0.17 4.95
N ILE A 307 -4.04 0.40 5.68
CA ILE A 307 -4.27 1.03 6.99
C ILE A 307 -5.34 2.13 6.85
N MET A 308 -5.14 3.06 5.92
CA MET A 308 -6.00 4.23 5.75
C MET A 308 -7.37 3.91 5.15
N THR A 309 -7.54 2.75 4.52
CA THR A 309 -8.83 2.31 3.99
C THR A 309 -9.69 1.62 5.06
N HIS A 310 -9.09 0.79 5.93
CA HIS A 310 -9.87 -0.13 6.74
C HIS A 310 -9.78 0.08 8.24
N SER A 311 -8.65 0.58 8.76
CA SER A 311 -8.40 0.68 10.20
C SER A 311 -9.33 1.67 10.90
N ASP A 312 -9.54 1.44 12.19
CA ASP A 312 -10.42 2.26 13.04
C ASP A 312 -9.66 2.81 14.27
N ASP A 313 -10.38 3.39 15.23
CA ASP A 313 -9.79 3.98 16.44
C ASP A 313 -9.44 2.93 17.52
N ASP A 314 -9.68 1.65 17.24
CA ASP A 314 -9.32 0.53 18.12
C ASP A 314 -8.14 -0.30 17.56
N GLY A 315 -7.68 0.03 16.35
CA GLY A 315 -6.49 -0.58 15.78
C GLY A 315 -6.57 -0.90 14.29
N LEU A 316 -5.65 -1.75 13.87
CA LEU A 316 -5.54 -2.23 12.51
C LEU A 316 -6.76 -3.10 12.13
N VAL A 317 -7.22 -2.98 10.90
CA VAL A 317 -8.18 -3.90 10.27
C VAL A 317 -7.55 -4.43 9.00
N ILE A 318 -7.37 -5.75 8.93
CA ILE A 318 -6.72 -6.40 7.78
C ILE A 318 -7.76 -7.24 7.03
N PRO A 319 -7.89 -7.08 5.71
CA PRO A 319 -8.65 -8.02 4.90
C PRO A 319 -8.13 -9.45 5.09
N PRO A 320 -9.01 -10.44 5.31
CA PRO A 320 -8.60 -11.81 5.62
C PRO A 320 -7.61 -12.42 4.63
N LYS A 321 -7.69 -12.13 3.36
CA LYS A 321 -6.74 -12.64 2.35
C LYS A 321 -5.29 -12.20 2.62
N LEU A 322 -5.09 -11.01 3.17
CA LEU A 322 -3.77 -10.45 3.47
C LEU A 322 -3.31 -10.64 4.93
N ALA A 323 -4.18 -11.10 5.84
CA ALA A 323 -3.82 -11.30 7.23
C ALA A 323 -2.77 -12.43 7.39
N PRO A 324 -1.60 -12.21 8.00
CA PRO A 324 -0.63 -13.26 8.29
C PRO A 324 -1.21 -14.37 9.18
N VAL A 325 -2.08 -13.99 10.12
CA VAL A 325 -2.91 -14.86 10.95
C VAL A 325 -4.36 -14.44 10.74
N GLN A 326 -5.20 -15.36 10.26
CA GLN A 326 -6.61 -15.10 10.01
C GLN A 326 -7.49 -15.34 11.22
N VAL A 327 -7.10 -16.33 12.02
CA VAL A 327 -7.84 -16.76 13.22
C VAL A 327 -6.90 -16.93 14.38
N VAL A 328 -7.26 -16.38 15.54
CA VAL A 328 -6.60 -16.70 16.80
C VAL A 328 -7.57 -17.41 17.72
N ILE A 329 -7.13 -18.50 18.34
CA ILE A 329 -7.90 -19.24 19.35
C ILE A 329 -7.30 -18.92 20.71
N VAL A 330 -8.13 -18.37 21.61
CA VAL A 330 -7.71 -17.95 22.96
C VAL A 330 -8.39 -18.81 24.01
N PRO A 331 -7.67 -19.71 24.69
CA PRO A 331 -8.17 -20.45 25.83
C PRO A 331 -8.52 -19.54 27.00
N ILE A 332 -9.68 -19.74 27.65
CA ILE A 332 -10.23 -18.90 28.71
C ILE A 332 -10.48 -19.76 29.98
N PRO A 333 -10.06 -19.31 31.19
CA PRO A 333 -9.38 -18.03 31.49
C PRO A 333 -7.89 -18.04 31.18
N LYS A 334 -7.30 -19.20 30.97
CA LYS A 334 -5.90 -19.43 30.59
C LYS A 334 -5.75 -20.85 30.02
N PRO A 335 -4.67 -21.14 29.31
CA PRO A 335 -4.40 -22.48 28.81
C PRO A 335 -4.41 -23.53 29.91
N SER A 336 -5.02 -24.67 29.64
CA SER A 336 -4.93 -25.92 30.40
C SER A 336 -4.73 -27.06 29.38
N PRO A 337 -4.27 -28.25 29.80
CA PRO A 337 -4.09 -29.38 28.89
C PRO A 337 -5.36 -29.67 28.05
N GLU A 338 -6.52 -29.70 28.67
CA GLU A 338 -7.82 -29.95 28.02
C GLU A 338 -8.20 -28.84 27.02
N LEU A 339 -8.07 -27.56 27.42
CA LEU A 339 -8.37 -26.41 26.56
C LEU A 339 -7.39 -26.31 25.39
N THR A 340 -6.13 -26.63 25.63
CA THR A 340 -5.10 -26.61 24.58
C THR A 340 -5.36 -27.73 23.57
N GLU A 341 -5.70 -28.94 24.00
CA GLU A 341 -6.06 -30.05 23.12
C GLU A 341 -7.28 -29.70 22.24
N ALA A 342 -8.34 -29.16 22.86
CA ALA A 342 -9.53 -28.74 22.16
C ALA A 342 -9.24 -27.61 21.16
N ALA A 343 -8.44 -26.61 21.55
CA ALA A 343 -8.02 -25.52 20.67
C ALA A 343 -7.19 -26.02 19.48
N GLU A 344 -6.24 -26.94 19.70
CA GLU A 344 -5.44 -27.52 18.60
C GLU A 344 -6.28 -28.40 17.67
N LYS A 345 -7.31 -29.09 18.19
CA LYS A 345 -8.27 -29.82 17.34
C LYS A 345 -9.01 -28.87 16.39
N ILE A 346 -9.53 -27.75 16.91
CA ILE A 346 -10.18 -26.72 16.09
C ILE A 346 -9.18 -26.13 15.10
N ALA A 347 -7.96 -25.79 15.55
CA ALA A 347 -6.92 -25.26 14.70
C ALA A 347 -6.55 -26.22 13.56
N GLY A 348 -6.50 -27.54 13.84
CA GLY A 348 -6.27 -28.57 12.83
C GLY A 348 -7.37 -28.59 11.76
N GLN A 349 -8.64 -28.48 12.15
CA GLN A 349 -9.77 -28.41 11.21
C GLN A 349 -9.69 -27.15 10.32
N LEU A 350 -9.36 -26.00 10.90
CA LEU A 350 -9.21 -24.74 10.17
C LEU A 350 -8.02 -24.78 9.21
N ARG A 351 -6.87 -25.29 9.65
CA ARG A 351 -5.66 -25.47 8.81
C ARG A 351 -5.93 -26.41 7.63
N ALA A 352 -6.73 -27.44 7.81
CA ALA A 352 -7.15 -28.35 6.73
C ALA A 352 -7.96 -27.64 5.62
N LYS A 353 -8.56 -26.48 5.93
CA LYS A 353 -9.21 -25.58 4.97
C LYS A 353 -8.29 -24.49 4.43
N GLY A 354 -6.98 -24.55 4.71
CA GLY A 354 -6.02 -23.53 4.29
C GLY A 354 -6.04 -22.24 5.11
N ILE A 355 -6.75 -22.23 6.25
CA ILE A 355 -6.85 -21.05 7.12
C ILE A 355 -5.60 -20.94 8.01
N ARG A 356 -5.03 -19.75 8.11
CA ARG A 356 -3.84 -19.44 8.92
C ARG A 356 -4.27 -19.19 10.36
N VAL A 357 -3.96 -20.14 11.27
CA VAL A 357 -4.45 -20.17 12.65
C VAL A 357 -3.30 -20.11 13.63
N LYS A 358 -3.45 -19.28 14.66
CA LYS A 358 -2.63 -19.25 15.87
C LYS A 358 -3.44 -19.74 17.05
N VAL A 359 -2.89 -20.66 17.84
CA VAL A 359 -3.40 -20.98 19.19
C VAL A 359 -2.58 -20.17 20.18
N ASP A 360 -3.26 -19.44 21.07
CA ASP A 360 -2.61 -18.61 22.07
C ASP A 360 -2.35 -19.43 23.35
N ASN A 361 -1.11 -19.89 23.51
CA ASN A 361 -0.67 -20.67 24.66
C ASN A 361 -0.01 -19.82 25.77
N ASP A 362 -0.07 -18.47 25.67
CA ASP A 362 0.41 -17.58 26.74
C ASP A 362 -0.47 -17.72 27.99
N ASP A 363 0.15 -18.05 29.14
CA ASP A 363 -0.50 -18.21 30.43
C ASP A 363 -0.34 -16.99 31.37
N GLN A 364 0.44 -15.98 30.93
CA GLN A 364 0.76 -14.81 31.76
C GLN A 364 -0.27 -13.71 31.64
N ASN A 365 -0.80 -13.50 30.44
CA ASN A 365 -1.74 -12.43 30.14
C ASN A 365 -3.20 -12.88 30.31
N ARG A 366 -4.03 -11.98 30.85
CA ARG A 366 -5.47 -12.22 31.03
C ARG A 366 -6.19 -12.14 29.67
N PRO A 367 -7.34 -12.87 29.53
CA PRO A 367 -8.09 -12.85 28.24
C PRO A 367 -8.43 -11.47 27.71
N GLY A 368 -8.85 -10.53 28.57
CA GLY A 368 -9.17 -9.16 28.14
C GLY A 368 -8.00 -8.41 27.51
N PHE A 369 -6.79 -8.59 28.04
CA PHE A 369 -5.58 -8.04 27.45
C PHE A 369 -5.28 -8.66 26.08
N LYS A 370 -5.35 -9.99 25.98
CA LYS A 370 -5.15 -10.73 24.73
C LYS A 370 -6.15 -10.32 23.65
N PHE A 371 -7.41 -10.12 24.03
CA PHE A 371 -8.46 -9.68 23.10
C PHE A 371 -8.16 -8.31 22.54
N ALA A 372 -7.81 -7.34 23.40
CA ALA A 372 -7.42 -6.00 22.98
C ALA A 372 -6.15 -6.02 22.09
N GLU A 373 -5.17 -6.86 22.41
CA GLU A 373 -3.95 -7.01 21.62
C GLU A 373 -4.24 -7.56 20.21
N TYR A 374 -5.06 -8.63 20.11
CA TYR A 374 -5.42 -9.21 18.81
C TYR A 374 -6.33 -8.30 17.97
N GLU A 375 -7.18 -7.51 18.64
CA GLU A 375 -7.97 -6.47 17.99
C GLU A 375 -7.08 -5.35 17.46
N MET A 376 -6.11 -4.88 18.27
CA MET A 376 -5.12 -3.86 17.91
C MET A 376 -4.29 -4.24 16.67
N ILE A 377 -3.82 -5.48 16.60
CA ILE A 377 -3.02 -5.97 15.47
C ILE A 377 -3.85 -6.45 14.27
N GLY A 378 -5.19 -6.39 14.38
CA GLY A 378 -6.10 -6.60 13.25
C GLY A 378 -6.33 -8.05 12.87
N ILE A 379 -6.31 -9.01 13.81
CA ILE A 379 -6.67 -10.40 13.51
C ILE A 379 -8.16 -10.46 13.10
N PRO A 380 -8.50 -10.98 11.90
CA PRO A 380 -9.87 -10.95 11.40
C PRO A 380 -10.91 -11.67 12.27
N VAL A 381 -10.55 -12.84 12.83
CA VAL A 381 -11.45 -13.65 13.65
C VAL A 381 -10.74 -14.11 14.93
N ARG A 382 -11.39 -13.93 16.06
CA ARG A 382 -10.96 -14.45 17.36
C ARG A 382 -11.96 -15.47 17.86
N LEU A 383 -11.46 -16.66 18.27
CA LEU A 383 -12.23 -17.69 18.94
C LEU A 383 -11.90 -17.67 20.43
N GLY A 384 -12.90 -17.48 21.28
CA GLY A 384 -12.78 -17.59 22.74
C GLY A 384 -13.27 -18.97 23.20
N LEU A 385 -12.41 -19.77 23.80
CA LEU A 385 -12.72 -21.16 24.16
C LEU A 385 -12.51 -21.41 25.68
N GLY A 386 -13.59 -21.58 26.41
CA GLY A 386 -13.59 -21.95 27.80
C GLY A 386 -14.11 -23.36 28.08
N GLN A 387 -13.94 -23.86 29.29
CA GLN A 387 -14.47 -25.20 29.68
C GLN A 387 -16.00 -25.29 29.56
N ARG A 388 -16.71 -24.18 29.82
CA ARG A 388 -18.17 -24.12 29.64
C ARG A 388 -18.57 -24.22 28.20
N ASP A 389 -17.77 -23.64 27.32
CA ASP A 389 -18.02 -23.66 25.89
C ASP A 389 -17.82 -25.07 25.33
N ILE A 390 -16.77 -25.76 25.75
CA ILE A 390 -16.55 -27.18 25.41
C ILE A 390 -17.72 -28.04 25.89
N ALA A 391 -18.13 -27.88 27.16
CA ALA A 391 -19.25 -28.64 27.72
C ALA A 391 -20.57 -28.39 27.02
N ALA A 392 -20.78 -27.20 26.46
CA ALA A 392 -21.94 -26.81 25.67
C ALA A 392 -21.78 -27.09 24.14
N ASN A 393 -20.69 -27.73 23.73
CA ASN A 393 -20.32 -27.97 22.33
C ASN A 393 -20.36 -26.72 21.47
N GLN A 394 -19.84 -25.60 21.96
CA GLN A 394 -19.81 -24.31 21.24
C GLN A 394 -18.53 -23.53 21.50
N VAL A 395 -18.32 -22.45 20.75
CA VAL A 395 -17.20 -21.50 20.90
C VAL A 395 -17.67 -20.08 20.62
N GLU A 396 -17.16 -19.09 21.39
CA GLU A 396 -17.37 -17.67 21.06
C GLU A 396 -16.55 -17.30 19.84
N VAL A 397 -17.21 -16.75 18.82
CA VAL A 397 -16.60 -16.19 17.62
C VAL A 397 -16.77 -14.68 17.65
N ALA A 398 -15.67 -13.92 17.53
CA ALA A 398 -15.67 -12.47 17.41
C ALA A 398 -15.01 -12.06 16.09
N ARG A 399 -15.67 -11.22 15.31
CA ARG A 399 -15.15 -10.65 14.05
C ARG A 399 -14.60 -9.26 14.27
N ARG A 400 -13.48 -8.94 13.59
CA ARG A 400 -12.77 -7.66 13.79
C ARG A 400 -13.46 -6.48 13.12
N ASP A 401 -14.06 -6.66 11.96
CA ASP A 401 -14.60 -5.58 11.10
C ASP A 401 -15.86 -4.91 11.65
N THR A 402 -16.76 -5.66 12.26
CA THR A 402 -18.01 -5.16 12.90
C THR A 402 -17.99 -5.24 14.43
N LYS A 403 -17.02 -5.97 15.02
CA LYS A 403 -16.90 -6.27 16.46
C LYS A 403 -18.06 -7.12 17.01
N GLU A 404 -18.86 -7.70 16.13
CA GLU A 404 -19.92 -8.61 16.51
C GLU A 404 -19.36 -9.91 17.09
N LYS A 405 -20.13 -10.48 18.01
CA LYS A 405 -19.83 -11.77 18.66
C LYS A 405 -21.01 -12.70 18.49
N SER A 406 -20.71 -13.97 18.26
CA SER A 406 -21.69 -15.04 18.17
C SER A 406 -21.19 -16.30 18.86
N SER A 407 -22.09 -17.21 19.18
CA SER A 407 -21.76 -18.55 19.69
C SER A 407 -22.02 -19.56 18.58
N VAL A 408 -21.04 -20.37 18.27
CA VAL A 408 -21.09 -21.31 17.12
C VAL A 408 -20.81 -22.74 17.61
N PRO A 409 -21.58 -23.74 17.15
CA PRO A 409 -21.31 -25.14 17.48
C PRO A 409 -19.92 -25.58 16.99
N LEU A 410 -19.20 -26.35 17.82
CA LEU A 410 -17.87 -26.86 17.49
C LEU A 410 -17.85 -27.77 16.27
N ASP A 411 -18.94 -28.49 16.01
CA ASP A 411 -19.04 -29.41 14.88
C ASP A 411 -19.08 -28.70 13.52
N THR A 412 -19.50 -27.43 13.49
CA THR A 412 -19.60 -26.61 12.26
C THR A 412 -18.61 -25.46 12.20
N ILE A 413 -17.73 -25.34 13.19
CA ILE A 413 -16.86 -24.15 13.36
C ILE A 413 -15.96 -23.90 12.16
N ALA A 414 -15.42 -24.94 11.54
CA ALA A 414 -14.49 -24.79 10.42
C ALA A 414 -15.18 -24.24 9.18
N ASP A 415 -16.41 -24.72 8.88
CA ASP A 415 -17.21 -24.21 7.77
C ASP A 415 -17.69 -22.78 8.04
N HIS A 416 -18.16 -22.53 9.27
CA HIS A 416 -18.61 -21.20 9.67
C HIS A 416 -17.49 -20.17 9.56
N VAL A 417 -16.29 -20.47 10.06
CA VAL A 417 -15.16 -19.53 10.00
C VAL A 417 -14.68 -19.29 8.57
N ALA A 418 -14.69 -20.32 7.71
CA ALA A 418 -14.36 -20.16 6.31
C ALA A 418 -15.32 -19.16 5.62
N ALA A 419 -16.63 -19.36 5.78
CA ALA A 419 -17.65 -18.45 5.25
C ALA A 419 -17.56 -17.04 5.88
N LEU A 420 -17.25 -16.95 7.18
CA LEU A 420 -17.10 -15.67 7.88
C LEU A 420 -15.91 -14.87 7.35
N LEU A 421 -14.78 -15.51 7.02
CA LEU A 421 -13.62 -14.83 6.44
C LEU A 421 -13.94 -14.24 5.05
N ASP A 422 -14.71 -14.95 4.24
CA ASP A 422 -15.18 -14.46 2.94
C ASP A 422 -16.16 -13.28 3.12
N ASP A 423 -17.08 -13.38 4.08
CA ASP A 423 -18.02 -12.31 4.42
C ASP A 423 -17.29 -11.05 4.92
N ILE A 424 -16.28 -11.20 5.78
CA ILE A 424 -15.43 -10.06 6.24
C ILE A 424 -14.72 -9.41 5.04
N GLN A 425 -14.15 -10.20 4.14
CA GLN A 425 -13.47 -9.69 2.94
C GLN A 425 -14.43 -8.85 2.09
N GLN A 426 -15.63 -9.35 1.84
CA GLN A 426 -16.66 -8.68 1.05
C GLN A 426 -17.18 -7.42 1.76
N ASN A 427 -17.48 -7.51 3.06
CA ASN A 427 -17.95 -6.37 3.86
C ASN A 427 -16.96 -5.20 3.85
N LEU A 428 -15.65 -5.50 3.97
CA LEU A 428 -14.60 -4.49 3.91
C LEU A 428 -14.56 -3.80 2.53
N LEU A 429 -14.69 -4.57 1.45
CA LEU A 429 -14.73 -4.02 0.09
C LEU A 429 -15.96 -3.14 -0.14
N GLU A 430 -17.14 -3.60 0.26
CA GLU A 430 -18.40 -2.86 0.07
C GLU A 430 -18.40 -1.57 0.89
N ARG A 431 -17.94 -1.60 2.14
CA ARG A 431 -17.80 -0.41 2.98
C ARG A 431 -16.88 0.63 2.35
N ALA A 432 -15.73 0.20 1.85
CA ALA A 432 -14.77 1.10 1.20
C ALA A 432 -15.31 1.63 -0.14
N ARG A 433 -16.04 0.80 -0.91
CA ARG A 433 -16.67 1.19 -2.17
C ARG A 433 -17.76 2.24 -1.96
N ASN A 434 -18.64 2.00 -1.00
CA ASN A 434 -19.71 2.95 -0.65
C ASN A 434 -19.10 4.29 -0.21
N TYR A 435 -18.07 4.27 0.65
CA TYR A 435 -17.36 5.48 1.05
C TYR A 435 -16.78 6.24 -0.15
N ARG A 436 -16.07 5.55 -1.06
CA ARG A 436 -15.51 6.17 -2.28
C ARG A 436 -16.61 6.80 -3.13
N ASP A 437 -17.69 6.07 -3.40
CA ASP A 437 -18.75 6.48 -4.32
C ASP A 437 -19.54 7.68 -3.77
N GLU A 438 -19.78 7.72 -2.46
CA GLU A 438 -20.38 8.87 -1.77
C GLU A 438 -19.48 10.12 -1.76
N HIS A 439 -18.17 9.93 -1.95
CA HIS A 439 -17.17 11.02 -1.97
C HIS A 439 -16.63 11.32 -3.38
N ILE A 440 -17.33 10.91 -4.44
CA ILE A 440 -17.14 11.42 -5.80
C ILE A 440 -18.21 12.47 -6.04
N THR A 441 -17.81 13.74 -6.16
CA THR A 441 -18.75 14.85 -6.29
C THR A 441 -18.47 15.62 -7.59
N LYS A 442 -19.50 15.85 -8.41
CA LYS A 442 -19.40 16.76 -9.57
C LYS A 442 -19.35 18.19 -9.11
N ALA A 443 -18.54 19.00 -9.77
CA ALA A 443 -18.53 20.45 -9.62
C ALA A 443 -18.62 21.12 -11.00
N ASP A 444 -19.49 22.09 -11.13
CA ASP A 444 -19.73 22.86 -12.36
C ASP A 444 -19.26 24.31 -12.22
N THR A 445 -19.00 24.78 -11.01
CA THR A 445 -18.49 26.13 -10.73
C THR A 445 -17.24 26.08 -9.87
N TRP A 446 -16.39 27.10 -9.99
CA TRP A 446 -15.19 27.22 -9.15
C TRP A 446 -15.52 27.29 -7.64
N ALA A 447 -16.61 27.95 -7.27
CA ALA A 447 -17.04 28.04 -5.89
C ALA A 447 -17.43 26.67 -5.31
N GLU A 448 -18.19 25.85 -6.05
CA GLU A 448 -18.52 24.48 -5.66
C GLU A 448 -17.26 23.61 -5.55
N PHE A 449 -16.34 23.74 -6.51
CA PHE A 449 -15.09 22.99 -6.53
C PHE A 449 -14.27 23.25 -5.26
N VAL A 450 -14.09 24.51 -4.89
CA VAL A 450 -13.35 24.90 -3.68
C VAL A 450 -14.09 24.44 -2.42
N ASP A 451 -15.41 24.64 -2.35
CA ASP A 451 -16.22 24.23 -1.19
C ASP A 451 -16.13 22.71 -0.94
N ILE A 452 -16.23 21.89 -1.99
CA ILE A 452 -16.08 20.44 -1.88
C ILE A 452 -14.70 20.07 -1.34
N LEU A 453 -13.63 20.67 -1.88
CA LEU A 453 -12.26 20.38 -1.45
C LEU A 453 -11.94 20.81 0.00
N GLU A 454 -12.61 21.83 0.51
CA GLU A 454 -12.38 22.35 1.86
C GLU A 454 -13.25 21.69 2.91
N ASN A 455 -14.52 21.41 2.59
CA ASN A 455 -15.50 20.98 3.58
C ASN A 455 -15.86 19.49 3.50
N LYS A 456 -15.92 18.89 2.31
CA LYS A 456 -16.28 17.49 2.13
C LYS A 456 -15.05 16.58 1.90
N GLY A 457 -14.08 17.07 1.13
CA GLY A 457 -12.98 16.24 0.63
C GLY A 457 -13.46 15.22 -0.44
N GLY A 458 -12.63 14.24 -0.73
CA GLY A 458 -12.92 13.22 -1.72
C GLY A 458 -12.46 13.59 -3.12
N PHE A 459 -12.99 12.88 -4.10
CA PHE A 459 -12.75 13.16 -5.51
C PHE A 459 -13.73 14.21 -6.02
N VAL A 460 -13.21 15.23 -6.69
CA VAL A 460 -14.02 16.23 -7.39
C VAL A 460 -13.94 15.95 -8.89
N TYR A 461 -15.07 15.66 -9.51
CA TYR A 461 -15.19 15.39 -10.93
C TYR A 461 -15.60 16.65 -11.67
N ALA A 462 -14.64 17.32 -12.30
CA ALA A 462 -14.79 18.66 -12.86
C ALA A 462 -14.08 18.81 -14.21
N HIS A 463 -14.50 19.79 -15.00
CA HIS A 463 -13.96 20.10 -16.30
C HIS A 463 -12.60 20.82 -16.23
N TRP A 464 -11.69 20.44 -17.11
CA TRP A 464 -10.35 21.00 -17.30
C TRP A 464 -10.09 21.24 -18.79
N ASP A 465 -9.43 22.33 -19.15
CA ASP A 465 -9.20 22.74 -20.53
C ASP A 465 -8.04 22.03 -21.25
N GLY A 466 -7.45 21.00 -20.63
CA GLY A 466 -6.36 20.22 -21.22
C GLY A 466 -4.97 20.86 -21.11
N THR A 467 -4.84 22.06 -20.50
CA THR A 467 -3.57 22.79 -20.45
C THR A 467 -2.83 22.60 -19.13
N THR A 468 -1.49 22.48 -19.20
CA THR A 468 -0.62 22.39 -18.02
C THR A 468 -0.70 23.65 -17.16
N GLU A 469 -0.82 24.81 -17.77
CA GLU A 469 -0.92 26.10 -17.09
C GLU A 469 -2.13 26.14 -16.16
N THR A 470 -3.28 25.68 -16.63
CA THR A 470 -4.50 25.60 -15.82
C THR A 470 -4.37 24.57 -14.71
N GLU A 471 -3.79 23.40 -14.98
CA GLU A 471 -3.53 22.37 -13.97
C GLU A 471 -2.65 22.90 -12.84
N VAL A 472 -1.55 23.58 -13.15
CA VAL A 472 -0.65 24.21 -12.18
C VAL A 472 -1.38 25.30 -11.38
N ALA A 473 -2.16 26.15 -12.03
CA ALA A 473 -2.90 27.22 -11.37
C ALA A 473 -3.94 26.68 -10.38
N ILE A 474 -4.65 25.58 -10.71
CA ILE A 474 -5.59 24.91 -9.79
C ILE A 474 -4.84 24.36 -8.58
N LYS A 475 -3.72 23.67 -8.80
CA LYS A 475 -2.87 23.10 -7.73
C LYS A 475 -2.33 24.18 -6.77
N GLU A 476 -1.88 25.31 -7.29
CA GLU A 476 -1.39 26.42 -6.49
C GLU A 476 -2.48 27.01 -5.58
N GLN A 477 -3.69 27.21 -6.11
CA GLN A 477 -4.80 27.80 -5.39
C GLN A 477 -5.47 26.87 -4.37
N THR A 478 -5.51 25.56 -4.63
CA THR A 478 -6.33 24.62 -3.84
C THR A 478 -5.55 23.48 -3.18
N LYS A 479 -4.30 23.26 -3.61
CA LYS A 479 -3.50 22.08 -3.27
C LYS A 479 -4.06 20.75 -3.83
N ALA A 480 -5.15 20.79 -4.58
CA ALA A 480 -5.65 19.63 -5.31
C ALA A 480 -4.90 19.46 -6.63
N THR A 481 -4.68 18.22 -7.03
CA THR A 481 -4.08 17.85 -8.31
C THR A 481 -5.07 17.05 -9.14
N ILE A 482 -4.90 17.04 -10.46
CA ILE A 482 -5.59 16.09 -11.31
C ILE A 482 -5.03 14.71 -11.00
N ARG A 483 -5.89 13.83 -10.44
CA ARG A 483 -5.47 12.47 -10.10
C ARG A 483 -5.35 11.60 -11.34
N CYS A 484 -6.38 11.64 -12.16
CA CYS A 484 -6.40 10.99 -13.46
C CYS A 484 -7.57 11.46 -14.33
N MET A 485 -7.49 11.13 -15.60
CA MET A 485 -8.61 11.06 -16.53
C MET A 485 -9.17 9.64 -16.44
N PRO A 486 -10.39 9.43 -15.87
CA PRO A 486 -10.92 8.08 -15.62
C PRO A 486 -11.14 7.31 -16.92
N ILE A 487 -10.82 6.02 -16.92
CA ILE A 487 -11.03 5.14 -18.06
C ILE A 487 -12.45 4.56 -17.98
N GLY A 488 -13.18 4.59 -19.11
CA GLY A 488 -14.53 4.00 -19.22
C GLY A 488 -15.65 4.80 -18.56
N TRP A 489 -15.37 6.05 -18.15
CA TRP A 489 -16.40 6.98 -17.70
C TRP A 489 -16.96 7.77 -18.87
N ASP A 490 -18.21 8.22 -18.72
CA ASP A 490 -18.87 9.02 -19.74
C ASP A 490 -18.12 10.32 -19.99
N GLU A 491 -17.86 10.60 -21.27
CA GLU A 491 -17.26 11.85 -21.72
C GLU A 491 -18.37 12.85 -22.03
N GLU A 492 -18.40 13.96 -21.32
CA GLU A 492 -19.32 15.07 -21.58
C GLU A 492 -18.52 16.34 -21.85
N PRO A 493 -18.75 17.03 -22.97
CA PRO A 493 -18.16 18.35 -23.20
C PRO A 493 -18.72 19.39 -22.22
N GLY A 494 -17.87 20.34 -21.84
CA GLY A 494 -18.25 21.40 -20.91
C GLY A 494 -17.27 22.55 -20.91
N ALA A 495 -17.27 23.32 -19.82
CA ALA A 495 -16.37 24.44 -19.63
C ALA A 495 -15.43 24.20 -18.46
N CYS A 496 -14.16 24.48 -18.65
CA CYS A 496 -13.13 24.37 -17.62
C CYS A 496 -13.53 25.13 -16.35
N ILE A 497 -13.41 24.45 -15.21
CA ILE A 497 -13.84 24.95 -13.89
C ILE A 497 -13.16 26.28 -13.49
N LEU A 498 -11.91 26.51 -13.94
CA LEU A 498 -11.15 27.72 -13.61
C LEU A 498 -11.23 28.78 -14.71
N THR A 499 -11.05 28.38 -15.98
CA THR A 499 -10.85 29.33 -17.11
C THR A 499 -12.12 29.59 -17.91
N GLY A 500 -13.16 28.75 -17.78
CA GLY A 500 -14.35 28.78 -18.62
C GLY A 500 -14.12 28.38 -20.09
N LYS A 501 -12.90 28.00 -20.49
CA LYS A 501 -12.59 27.52 -21.83
C LYS A 501 -13.24 26.15 -22.10
N PRO A 502 -13.46 25.79 -23.38
CA PRO A 502 -13.99 24.48 -23.72
C PRO A 502 -13.16 23.34 -23.11
N SER A 503 -13.84 22.29 -22.67
CA SER A 503 -13.29 21.06 -22.14
C SER A 503 -14.02 19.87 -22.77
N GLU A 504 -13.28 18.88 -23.24
CA GLU A 504 -13.85 17.70 -23.87
C GLU A 504 -14.50 16.76 -22.85
N LYS A 505 -13.91 16.67 -21.64
CA LYS A 505 -14.35 15.79 -20.57
C LYS A 505 -13.96 16.28 -19.20
N ARG A 506 -14.62 15.72 -18.20
CA ARG A 506 -14.23 15.92 -16.80
C ARG A 506 -13.04 15.05 -16.43
N VAL A 507 -12.30 15.49 -15.44
CA VAL A 507 -11.19 14.75 -14.82
C VAL A 507 -11.37 14.68 -13.31
N LEU A 508 -10.67 13.78 -12.64
CA LEU A 508 -10.72 13.64 -11.19
C LEU A 508 -9.65 14.50 -10.52
N PHE A 509 -10.09 15.39 -9.65
CA PHE A 509 -9.23 16.16 -8.76
C PHE A 509 -9.34 15.63 -7.33
N ALA A 510 -8.26 15.72 -6.57
CA ALA A 510 -8.27 15.54 -5.12
C ALA A 510 -7.01 16.13 -4.48
N LYS A 511 -7.08 16.45 -3.19
CA LYS A 511 -5.87 16.53 -2.36
C LYS A 511 -5.30 15.13 -2.21
N ALA A 512 -3.96 14.97 -2.15
CA ALA A 512 -3.34 13.66 -2.19
C ALA A 512 -2.16 13.54 -1.21
N TYR A 513 -1.77 12.29 -0.93
CA TYR A 513 -0.59 11.92 -0.14
C TYR A 513 0.69 11.99 -0.95
#